data_e3e7a047dbeb377f2b3fd8d7b0968ee8
#
_entry.id   e3e7a047dbeb377f2b3fd8d7b0968ee8
#
_cell.length_a   1.000
_cell.length_b   1.000
_cell.length_c   1.000
_cell.angle_alpha   90.00
_cell.angle_beta   90.00
_cell.angle_gamma   90.00
#
_symmetry.space_group_name_H-M   'P 1'
#
loop_
_entity.id
_entity.type
_entity.pdbx_description
1 polymer ?
#
loop_
_entity_poly.entity_id
_entity_poly.type
_entity_poly.pdbx_seq_one_letter_code
_entity_poly.pdbx_strand_id
1 'polypeptide(L)'
;MQLYQEKDYARSVQLLEQLRDMYRNRDSLENVYYHMSMCYYELKDYSYASLFFKDYTENFTQSDRVIECAYMALYCDFLDIGPNDLDQSRTKDVIGALQLFTNYYPDSKYTDKCNNHIDALREKLQEKEYAMVIQYYRMGEYRAAVTSARNAVKMYPDIDAREELDWITVDAQYQFAKNSIRSKKLERLEEVLQNIEDYFYNHNKESDHFEQVMEIKNKATKTIKEIKRIS
;
A
#
# COMPACT_ATOMS: atom_id res chain seq x y z
N MET A 1 22.67 -31.42 4.49
CA MET A 1 22.53 -30.93 5.87
C MET A 1 23.82 -30.26 6.40
N GLN A 2 25.00 -30.84 6.23
CA GLN A 2 26.25 -30.25 6.73
C GLN A 2 26.51 -28.85 6.14
N LEU A 3 26.45 -28.67 4.82
CA LEU A 3 26.63 -27.36 4.16
C LEU A 3 25.63 -26.29 4.61
N TYR A 4 24.38 -26.68 4.90
CA TYR A 4 23.37 -25.78 5.45
C TYR A 4 23.77 -25.28 6.85
N GLN A 5 24.31 -26.17 7.69
CA GLN A 5 24.84 -25.83 9.03
C GLN A 5 26.08 -24.94 8.95
N GLU A 6 26.91 -25.14 7.94
CA GLU A 6 28.09 -24.31 7.62
C GLU A 6 27.73 -22.98 6.95
N LYS A 7 26.42 -22.74 6.69
CA LYS A 7 25.86 -21.55 6.01
C LYS A 7 26.36 -21.36 4.57
N ASP A 8 26.84 -22.43 3.93
CA ASP A 8 27.17 -22.42 2.50
C ASP A 8 25.91 -22.71 1.69
N TYR A 9 24.99 -21.75 1.70
CA TYR A 9 23.67 -21.90 1.10
C TYR A 9 23.74 -22.05 -0.42
N ALA A 10 24.67 -21.39 -1.09
CA ALA A 10 24.83 -21.47 -2.54
C ALA A 10 25.20 -22.88 -2.99
N ARG A 11 26.18 -23.52 -2.33
CA ARG A 11 26.51 -24.93 -2.62
C ARG A 11 25.40 -25.88 -2.19
N SER A 12 24.72 -25.55 -1.08
CA SER A 12 23.56 -26.35 -0.63
C SER A 12 22.48 -26.41 -1.69
N VAL A 13 22.12 -25.28 -2.33
CA VAL A 13 21.15 -25.23 -3.42
C VAL A 13 21.58 -26.14 -4.57
N GLN A 14 22.83 -26.02 -5.06
CA GLN A 14 23.32 -26.84 -6.19
C GLN A 14 23.20 -28.35 -5.93
N LEU A 15 23.51 -28.77 -4.69
CA LEU A 15 23.38 -30.17 -4.32
C LEU A 15 21.91 -30.60 -4.16
N LEU A 16 21.07 -29.75 -3.61
CA LEU A 16 19.64 -30.03 -3.44
C LEU A 16 18.93 -30.12 -4.79
N GLU A 17 19.31 -29.31 -5.78
CA GLU A 17 18.80 -29.44 -7.16
C GLU A 17 19.15 -30.80 -7.77
N GLN A 18 20.38 -31.23 -7.62
CA GLN A 18 20.78 -32.59 -8.10
C GLN A 18 20.03 -33.70 -7.36
N LEU A 19 19.84 -33.56 -6.04
CA LEU A 19 19.09 -34.49 -5.23
C LEU A 19 17.61 -34.55 -5.63
N ARG A 20 16.99 -33.42 -5.92
CA ARG A 20 15.59 -33.33 -6.40
C ARG A 20 15.38 -34.23 -7.63
N ASP A 21 16.30 -34.16 -8.57
CA ASP A 21 16.20 -34.93 -9.82
C ASP A 21 16.45 -36.43 -9.59
N MET A 22 17.20 -36.78 -8.55
CA MET A 22 17.54 -38.16 -8.21
C MET A 22 16.50 -38.85 -7.31
N TYR A 23 15.88 -38.12 -6.42
CA TYR A 23 14.93 -38.67 -5.46
C TYR A 23 13.55 -38.88 -6.09
N ARG A 24 13.07 -40.14 -6.00
CA ARG A 24 11.70 -40.53 -6.40
C ARG A 24 10.80 -40.80 -5.20
N ASN A 25 11.36 -40.85 -3.97
CA ASN A 25 10.60 -41.04 -2.74
C ASN A 25 10.06 -39.70 -2.23
N ARG A 26 8.74 -39.66 -1.96
CA ARG A 26 8.01 -38.46 -1.57
C ARG A 26 8.57 -37.80 -0.29
N ASP A 27 8.89 -38.59 0.75
CA ASP A 27 9.37 -38.07 2.03
C ASP A 27 10.76 -37.41 1.91
N SER A 28 11.65 -38.03 1.09
CA SER A 28 12.97 -37.44 0.83
C SER A 28 12.85 -36.17 0.00
N LEU A 29 11.94 -36.14 -0.96
CA LEU A 29 11.69 -35.02 -1.84
C LEU A 29 11.09 -33.82 -1.07
N GLU A 30 10.22 -34.08 -0.11
CA GLU A 30 9.65 -33.07 0.78
C GLU A 30 10.76 -32.29 1.52
N ASN A 31 11.71 -33.01 2.12
CA ASN A 31 12.84 -32.38 2.80
C ASN A 31 13.75 -31.60 1.85
N VAL A 32 13.94 -32.07 0.61
CA VAL A 32 14.72 -31.37 -0.41
C VAL A 32 14.08 -30.02 -0.74
N TYR A 33 12.78 -29.99 -1.02
CA TYR A 33 12.05 -28.75 -1.32
C TYR A 33 12.11 -27.77 -0.16
N TYR A 34 11.84 -28.24 1.07
CA TYR A 34 11.89 -27.39 2.26
C TYR A 34 13.27 -26.73 2.45
N HIS A 35 14.34 -27.53 2.41
CA HIS A 35 15.69 -27.00 2.59
C HIS A 35 16.14 -26.11 1.43
N MET A 36 15.69 -26.37 0.22
CA MET A 36 15.96 -25.55 -0.95
C MET A 36 15.30 -24.17 -0.81
N SER A 37 14.01 -24.14 -0.41
CA SER A 37 13.30 -22.90 -0.11
C SER A 37 14.00 -22.08 0.97
N MET A 38 14.43 -22.76 2.06
CA MET A 38 15.16 -22.11 3.14
C MET A 38 16.53 -21.59 2.72
N CYS A 39 17.25 -22.30 1.86
CA CYS A 39 18.53 -21.81 1.33
C CYS A 39 18.37 -20.55 0.49
N TYR A 40 17.36 -20.49 -0.39
CA TYR A 40 17.06 -19.27 -1.16
C TYR A 40 16.66 -18.10 -0.26
N TYR A 41 15.86 -18.37 0.80
CA TYR A 41 15.52 -17.37 1.80
C TYR A 41 16.75 -16.80 2.50
N GLU A 42 17.69 -17.63 2.94
CA GLU A 42 18.93 -17.23 3.57
C GLU A 42 19.89 -16.47 2.63
N LEU A 43 19.84 -16.78 1.34
CA LEU A 43 20.54 -16.07 0.27
C LEU A 43 19.86 -14.72 -0.06
N LYS A 44 18.71 -14.43 0.54
CA LYS A 44 17.86 -13.27 0.25
C LYS A 44 17.34 -13.23 -1.18
N ASP A 45 17.32 -14.37 -1.85
CA ASP A 45 16.67 -14.54 -3.13
C ASP A 45 15.20 -14.87 -2.89
N TYR A 46 14.45 -13.83 -2.50
CA TYR A 46 13.07 -14.00 -2.04
C TYR A 46 12.12 -14.46 -3.14
N SER A 47 12.36 -14.08 -4.38
CA SER A 47 11.57 -14.53 -5.52
C SER A 47 11.64 -16.06 -5.69
N TYR A 48 12.85 -16.64 -5.70
CA TYR A 48 13.03 -18.09 -5.77
C TYR A 48 12.56 -18.79 -4.48
N ALA A 49 12.82 -18.20 -3.33
CA ALA A 49 12.35 -18.74 -2.05
C ALA A 49 10.82 -18.89 -2.04
N SER A 50 10.08 -17.83 -2.43
CA SER A 50 8.63 -17.84 -2.54
C SER A 50 8.14 -18.91 -3.50
N LEU A 51 8.76 -19.03 -4.69
CA LEU A 51 8.42 -20.05 -5.68
C LEU A 51 8.52 -21.46 -5.10
N PHE A 52 9.66 -21.80 -4.49
CA PHE A 52 9.87 -23.15 -3.95
C PHE A 52 9.02 -23.44 -2.71
N PHE A 53 8.70 -22.43 -1.88
CA PHE A 53 7.73 -22.60 -0.80
C PHE A 53 6.30 -22.85 -1.34
N LYS A 54 5.90 -22.19 -2.42
CA LYS A 54 4.62 -22.45 -3.11
C LYS A 54 4.59 -23.87 -3.69
N ASP A 55 5.64 -24.26 -4.41
CA ASP A 55 5.79 -25.62 -4.93
C ASP A 55 5.70 -26.67 -3.81
N TYR A 56 6.29 -26.39 -2.64
CA TYR A 56 6.17 -27.26 -1.48
C TYR A 56 4.71 -27.43 -1.05
N THR A 57 3.96 -26.34 -0.92
CA THR A 57 2.56 -26.41 -0.47
C THR A 57 1.66 -27.16 -1.45
N GLU A 58 1.93 -27.04 -2.75
CA GLU A 58 1.18 -27.73 -3.80
C GLU A 58 1.48 -29.24 -3.84
N ASN A 59 2.75 -29.62 -3.66
CA ASN A 59 3.18 -31.02 -3.80
C ASN A 59 3.00 -31.82 -2.50
N PHE A 60 3.05 -31.21 -1.33
CA PHE A 60 3.05 -31.85 -0.01
C PHE A 60 1.91 -31.38 0.90
N THR A 61 0.68 -31.40 0.36
CA THR A 61 -0.54 -30.87 1.02
C THR A 61 -0.87 -31.51 2.38
N GLN A 62 -0.33 -32.68 2.69
CA GLN A 62 -0.55 -33.41 3.94
C GLN A 62 0.60 -33.26 4.93
N SER A 63 1.58 -32.40 4.61
CA SER A 63 2.72 -32.16 5.49
C SER A 63 2.35 -31.29 6.70
N ASP A 64 2.91 -31.61 7.85
CA ASP A 64 2.80 -30.77 9.04
C ASP A 64 3.40 -29.36 8.86
N ARG A 65 4.26 -29.19 7.83
CA ARG A 65 4.92 -27.93 7.51
C ARG A 65 4.18 -27.10 6.46
N VAL A 66 3.04 -27.57 5.94
CA VAL A 66 2.33 -26.88 4.84
C VAL A 66 1.94 -25.45 5.22
N ILE A 67 1.45 -25.23 6.45
CA ILE A 67 1.06 -23.90 6.92
C ILE A 67 2.28 -22.99 7.09
N GLU A 68 3.39 -23.54 7.60
CA GLU A 68 4.65 -22.81 7.71
C GLU A 68 5.16 -22.37 6.33
N CYS A 69 5.21 -23.32 5.37
CA CYS A 69 5.67 -23.04 4.02
C CYS A 69 4.76 -22.05 3.29
N ALA A 70 3.44 -22.14 3.48
CA ALA A 70 2.49 -21.18 2.93
C ALA A 70 2.74 -19.76 3.47
N TYR A 71 2.96 -19.63 4.79
CA TYR A 71 3.35 -18.36 5.38
C TYR A 71 4.71 -17.86 4.86
N MET A 72 5.73 -18.72 4.79
CA MET A 72 7.07 -18.36 4.32
C MET A 72 7.07 -17.90 2.87
N ALA A 73 6.23 -18.49 2.01
CA ALA A 73 6.04 -18.04 0.63
C ALA A 73 5.56 -16.58 0.59
N LEU A 74 4.53 -16.26 1.38
CA LEU A 74 3.97 -14.90 1.46
C LEU A 74 4.93 -13.91 2.11
N TYR A 75 5.68 -14.35 3.11
CA TYR A 75 6.70 -13.53 3.76
C TYR A 75 7.85 -13.19 2.80
N CYS A 76 8.25 -14.14 1.96
CA CYS A 76 9.22 -13.88 0.89
C CYS A 76 8.66 -12.88 -0.14
N ASP A 77 7.39 -13.03 -0.57
CA ASP A 77 6.75 -12.07 -1.46
C ASP A 77 6.69 -10.65 -0.83
N PHE A 78 6.43 -10.56 0.48
CA PHE A 78 6.47 -9.31 1.23
C PHE A 78 7.87 -8.67 1.25
N LEU A 79 8.91 -9.47 1.52
CA LEU A 79 10.31 -8.99 1.55
C LEU A 79 10.83 -8.59 0.18
N ASP A 80 10.29 -9.16 -0.89
CA ASP A 80 10.68 -8.88 -2.27
C ASP A 80 10.01 -7.61 -2.84
N ILE A 81 9.06 -7.01 -2.09
CA ILE A 81 8.51 -5.69 -2.42
C ILE A 81 9.54 -4.61 -2.11
N GLY A 82 10.20 -4.10 -3.15
CA GLY A 82 11.19 -3.05 -3.04
C GLY A 82 10.63 -1.73 -2.48
N PRO A 83 11.51 -0.86 -1.92
CA PRO A 83 11.09 0.45 -1.44
C PRO A 83 10.63 1.39 -2.57
N ASN A 84 11.07 1.12 -3.80
CA ASN A 84 10.82 1.94 -4.98
C ASN A 84 9.91 1.25 -6.01
N ASP A 85 9.15 0.22 -5.63
CA ASP A 85 8.21 -0.41 -6.56
C ASP A 85 7.20 0.63 -7.06
N LEU A 86 7.39 1.02 -8.32
CA LEU A 86 6.50 1.96 -9.01
C LEU A 86 5.13 1.33 -9.24
N ASP A 87 5.09 0.01 -9.46
CA ASP A 87 3.85 -0.73 -9.66
C ASP A 87 3.24 -1.15 -8.31
N GLN A 88 2.08 -0.58 -8.00
CA GLN A 88 1.30 -0.94 -6.82
C GLN A 88 0.55 -2.27 -6.96
N SER A 89 0.46 -2.83 -8.18
CA SER A 89 -0.31 -4.06 -8.43
C SER A 89 0.25 -5.20 -7.61
N ARG A 90 1.57 -5.39 -7.64
CA ARG A 90 2.25 -6.43 -6.87
C ARG A 90 2.01 -6.30 -5.35
N THR A 91 2.06 -5.08 -4.81
CA THR A 91 1.79 -4.83 -3.39
C THR A 91 0.35 -5.22 -3.03
N LYS A 92 -0.63 -4.89 -3.89
CA LYS A 92 -2.04 -5.25 -3.70
C LYS A 92 -2.25 -6.76 -3.79
N ASP A 93 -1.57 -7.43 -4.70
CA ASP A 93 -1.63 -8.89 -4.85
C ASP A 93 -1.11 -9.60 -3.60
N VAL A 94 0.01 -9.13 -3.03
CA VAL A 94 0.56 -9.70 -1.79
C VAL A 94 -0.38 -9.44 -0.60
N ILE A 95 -0.98 -8.26 -0.49
CA ILE A 95 -2.01 -7.98 0.53
C ILE A 95 -3.17 -8.97 0.38
N GLY A 96 -3.69 -9.17 -0.83
CA GLY A 96 -4.76 -10.12 -1.11
C GLY A 96 -4.39 -11.56 -0.72
N ALA A 97 -3.18 -11.99 -1.03
CA ALA A 97 -2.69 -13.33 -0.68
C ALA A 97 -2.53 -13.51 0.84
N LEU A 98 -2.01 -12.50 1.56
CA LEU A 98 -1.93 -12.50 3.02
C LEU A 98 -3.32 -12.55 3.66
N GLN A 99 -4.31 -11.81 3.15
CA GLN A 99 -5.71 -11.86 3.61
C GLN A 99 -6.33 -13.23 3.39
N LEU A 100 -6.07 -13.86 2.25
CA LEU A 100 -6.53 -15.23 1.98
C LEU A 100 -5.92 -16.21 3.00
N PHE A 101 -4.63 -16.09 3.30
CA PHE A 101 -3.99 -16.93 4.32
C PHE A 101 -4.66 -16.79 5.69
N THR A 102 -4.93 -15.57 6.16
CA THR A 102 -5.58 -15.34 7.46
C THR A 102 -7.01 -15.87 7.50
N ASN A 103 -7.72 -15.87 6.36
CA ASN A 103 -9.05 -16.46 6.25
C ASN A 103 -9.03 -17.99 6.27
N TYR A 104 -8.04 -18.63 5.60
CA TYR A 104 -7.92 -20.09 5.58
C TYR A 104 -7.36 -20.67 6.88
N TYR A 105 -6.49 -19.92 7.57
CA TYR A 105 -5.78 -20.36 8.76
C TYR A 105 -5.96 -19.36 9.92
N PRO A 106 -7.20 -19.09 10.39
CA PRO A 106 -7.47 -18.03 11.37
C PRO A 106 -6.77 -18.28 12.72
N ASP A 107 -6.61 -19.53 13.11
CA ASP A 107 -5.99 -19.93 14.39
C ASP A 107 -4.48 -20.21 14.25
N SER A 108 -3.87 -19.87 13.13
CA SER A 108 -2.44 -20.09 12.92
C SER A 108 -1.60 -19.11 13.75
N LYS A 109 -0.48 -19.60 14.28
CA LYS A 109 0.54 -18.73 14.92
C LYS A 109 1.15 -17.67 13.99
N TYR A 110 0.85 -17.72 12.70
CA TYR A 110 1.32 -16.76 11.69
C TYR A 110 0.30 -15.67 11.35
N THR A 111 -0.95 -15.81 11.80
CA THR A 111 -2.04 -14.88 11.45
C THR A 111 -1.74 -13.45 11.89
N ASP A 112 -1.27 -13.25 13.11
CA ASP A 112 -0.90 -11.91 13.60
C ASP A 112 0.26 -11.29 12.78
N LYS A 113 1.23 -12.13 12.37
CA LYS A 113 2.32 -11.67 11.52
C LYS A 113 1.83 -11.25 10.13
N CYS A 114 0.90 -12.02 9.55
CA CYS A 114 0.29 -11.65 8.27
C CYS A 114 -0.46 -10.31 8.38
N ASN A 115 -1.23 -10.10 9.44
CA ASN A 115 -1.93 -8.83 9.67
C ASN A 115 -0.95 -7.66 9.78
N ASN A 116 0.15 -7.81 10.52
CA ASN A 116 1.19 -6.78 10.61
C ASN A 116 1.84 -6.48 9.24
N HIS A 117 2.03 -7.50 8.39
CA HIS A 117 2.55 -7.30 7.04
C HIS A 117 1.54 -6.60 6.14
N ILE A 118 0.25 -6.91 6.26
CA ILE A 118 -0.83 -6.21 5.56
C ILE A 118 -0.84 -4.73 5.93
N ASP A 119 -0.76 -4.42 7.23
CA ASP A 119 -0.77 -3.03 7.71
C ASP A 119 0.44 -2.26 7.18
N ALA A 120 1.64 -2.84 7.24
CA ALA A 120 2.86 -2.23 6.69
C ALA A 120 2.78 -1.97 5.18
N LEU A 121 2.17 -2.89 4.41
CA LEU A 121 1.97 -2.70 2.97
C LEU A 121 0.90 -1.65 2.66
N ARG A 122 -0.16 -1.57 3.47
CA ARG A 122 -1.20 -0.53 3.35
C ARG A 122 -0.63 0.85 3.64
N GLU A 123 0.15 0.99 4.71
CA GLU A 123 0.86 2.23 5.04
C GLU A 123 1.73 2.70 3.86
N LYS A 124 2.54 1.79 3.29
CA LYS A 124 3.36 2.08 2.10
C LYS A 124 2.53 2.57 0.91
N LEU A 125 1.35 1.99 0.67
CA LEU A 125 0.44 2.45 -0.38
C LEU A 125 -0.13 3.84 -0.07
N GLN A 126 -0.52 4.09 1.18
CA GLN A 126 -1.03 5.40 1.65
C GLN A 126 0.02 6.50 1.50
N GLU A 127 1.26 6.23 1.94
CA GLU A 127 2.38 7.18 1.78
C GLU A 127 2.62 7.55 0.31
N LYS A 128 2.52 6.59 -0.59
CA LYS A 128 2.70 6.82 -2.02
C LYS A 128 1.59 7.68 -2.63
N GLU A 129 0.33 7.42 -2.26
CA GLU A 129 -0.81 8.26 -2.68
C GLU A 129 -0.68 9.68 -2.12
N TYR A 130 -0.32 9.81 -0.85
CA TYR A 130 -0.07 11.11 -0.22
C TYR A 130 1.06 11.87 -0.93
N ALA A 131 2.19 11.23 -1.18
CA ALA A 131 3.32 11.84 -1.88
C ALA A 131 2.93 12.35 -3.28
N MET A 132 2.09 11.62 -4.00
CA MET A 132 1.57 12.02 -5.31
C MET A 132 0.67 13.28 -5.19
N VAL A 133 -0.18 13.36 -4.19
CA VAL A 133 -1.01 14.56 -3.93
C VAL A 133 -0.12 15.77 -3.66
N ILE A 134 0.85 15.63 -2.77
CA ILE A 134 1.82 16.70 -2.45
C ILE A 134 2.59 17.15 -3.69
N GLN A 135 3.00 16.21 -4.54
CA GLN A 135 3.70 16.52 -5.78
C GLN A 135 2.84 17.39 -6.70
N TYR A 136 1.59 16.98 -6.99
CA TYR A 136 0.67 17.79 -7.81
C TYR A 136 0.40 19.17 -7.22
N TYR A 137 0.21 19.23 -5.90
CA TYR A 137 -0.05 20.49 -5.19
C TYR A 137 1.14 21.46 -5.32
N ARG A 138 2.37 20.98 -5.09
CA ARG A 138 3.61 21.77 -5.22
C ARG A 138 3.90 22.23 -6.65
N MET A 139 3.52 21.44 -7.64
CA MET A 139 3.64 21.79 -9.06
C MET A 139 2.59 22.83 -9.52
N GLY A 140 1.59 23.15 -8.68
CA GLY A 140 0.48 24.02 -9.04
C GLY A 140 -0.57 23.37 -9.93
N GLU A 141 -0.51 22.05 -10.08
CA GLU A 141 -1.49 21.23 -10.81
C GLU A 141 -2.72 21.00 -9.93
N TYR A 142 -3.38 22.09 -9.54
CA TYR A 142 -4.42 22.10 -8.51
C TYR A 142 -5.59 21.16 -8.79
N ARG A 143 -6.01 21.05 -10.07
CA ARG A 143 -7.09 20.12 -10.42
C ARG A 143 -6.68 18.66 -10.20
N ALA A 144 -5.45 18.31 -10.55
CA ALA A 144 -4.92 16.97 -10.30
C ALA A 144 -4.78 16.70 -8.80
N ALA A 145 -4.27 17.69 -8.03
CA ALA A 145 -4.16 17.60 -6.58
C ALA A 145 -5.50 17.31 -5.90
N VAL A 146 -6.57 18.05 -6.24
CA VAL A 146 -7.93 17.82 -5.71
C VAL A 146 -8.42 16.42 -6.04
N THR A 147 -8.25 15.99 -7.30
CA THR A 147 -8.72 14.66 -7.73
C THR A 147 -7.96 13.54 -7.01
N SER A 148 -6.63 13.66 -6.92
CA SER A 148 -5.79 12.68 -6.22
C SER A 148 -6.08 12.63 -4.73
N ALA A 149 -6.25 13.78 -4.05
CA ALA A 149 -6.58 13.83 -2.64
C ALA A 149 -7.93 13.15 -2.33
N ARG A 150 -8.96 13.44 -3.11
CA ARG A 150 -10.26 12.77 -2.97
C ARG A 150 -10.17 11.25 -3.22
N ASN A 151 -9.38 10.83 -4.20
CA ASN A 151 -9.17 9.40 -4.48
C ASN A 151 -8.42 8.72 -3.33
N ALA A 152 -7.37 9.34 -2.79
CA ALA A 152 -6.62 8.83 -1.66
C ALA A 152 -7.52 8.62 -0.43
N VAL A 153 -8.31 9.63 -0.07
CA VAL A 153 -9.28 9.55 1.03
C VAL A 153 -10.36 8.50 0.81
N LYS A 154 -10.84 8.34 -0.44
CA LYS A 154 -11.83 7.32 -0.77
C LYS A 154 -11.26 5.91 -0.71
N MET A 155 -10.00 5.72 -1.14
CA MET A 155 -9.31 4.43 -1.14
C MET A 155 -8.86 4.02 0.26
N TYR A 156 -8.45 4.98 1.06
CA TYR A 156 -7.93 4.80 2.41
C TYR A 156 -8.62 5.77 3.37
N PRO A 157 -9.86 5.44 3.83
CA PRO A 157 -10.61 6.32 4.74
C PRO A 157 -9.93 6.54 6.09
N ASP A 158 -9.03 5.61 6.45
CA ASP A 158 -8.22 5.55 7.68
C ASP A 158 -6.80 6.14 7.52
N ILE A 159 -6.53 6.86 6.43
CA ILE A 159 -5.21 7.47 6.19
C ILE A 159 -4.87 8.53 7.25
N ASP A 160 -3.69 8.42 7.87
CA ASP A 160 -3.25 9.34 8.92
C ASP A 160 -3.21 10.81 8.48
N ALA A 161 -2.82 11.04 7.22
CA ALA A 161 -2.77 12.38 6.62
C ALA A 161 -4.16 12.92 6.20
N ARG A 162 -5.26 12.37 6.73
CA ARG A 162 -6.63 12.71 6.31
C ARG A 162 -6.94 14.20 6.39
N GLU A 163 -6.59 14.85 7.49
CA GLU A 163 -6.84 16.26 7.69
C GLU A 163 -6.09 17.13 6.68
N GLU A 164 -4.81 16.84 6.44
CA GLU A 164 -3.99 17.56 5.46
C GLU A 164 -4.49 17.36 4.03
N LEU A 165 -4.94 16.17 3.66
CA LEU A 165 -5.53 15.90 2.34
C LEU A 165 -6.85 16.65 2.13
N ASP A 166 -7.69 16.74 3.16
CA ASP A 166 -8.94 17.50 3.11
C ASP A 166 -8.64 19.01 3.03
N TRP A 167 -7.62 19.52 3.76
CA TRP A 167 -7.14 20.89 3.62
C TRP A 167 -6.59 21.18 2.22
N ILE A 168 -5.72 20.30 1.67
CA ILE A 168 -5.19 20.45 0.31
C ILE A 168 -6.32 20.49 -0.71
N THR A 169 -7.38 19.70 -0.50
CA THR A 169 -8.57 19.70 -1.36
C THR A 169 -9.21 21.09 -1.36
N VAL A 170 -9.35 21.75 -0.20
CA VAL A 170 -9.92 23.09 -0.09
C VAL A 170 -9.01 24.14 -0.73
N ASP A 171 -7.72 24.16 -0.37
CA ASP A 171 -6.80 25.20 -0.87
C ASP A 171 -6.54 25.05 -2.37
N ALA A 172 -6.26 23.84 -2.85
CA ALA A 172 -6.05 23.58 -4.28
C ALA A 172 -7.28 23.97 -5.10
N GLN A 173 -8.50 23.64 -4.64
CA GLN A 173 -9.73 24.06 -5.32
C GLN A 173 -9.86 25.59 -5.32
N TYR A 174 -9.49 26.26 -4.23
CA TYR A 174 -9.50 27.73 -4.15
C TYR A 174 -8.48 28.34 -5.11
N GLN A 175 -7.26 27.86 -5.16
CA GLN A 175 -6.23 28.32 -6.12
C GLN A 175 -6.68 28.10 -7.58
N PHE A 176 -7.29 26.96 -7.86
CA PHE A 176 -7.87 26.65 -9.16
C PHE A 176 -9.00 27.61 -9.53
N ALA A 177 -9.91 27.91 -8.59
CA ALA A 177 -10.98 28.85 -8.79
C ALA A 177 -10.45 30.28 -9.01
N LYS A 178 -9.45 30.71 -8.22
CA LYS A 178 -8.80 32.01 -8.32
C LYS A 178 -8.20 32.26 -9.71
N ASN A 179 -7.56 31.25 -10.28
CA ASN A 179 -6.89 31.31 -11.59
C ASN A 179 -7.84 31.05 -12.77
N SER A 180 -9.14 30.94 -12.52
CA SER A 180 -10.14 30.59 -13.53
C SER A 180 -10.63 31.82 -14.33
N ILE A 181 -11.05 31.58 -15.55
CA ILE A 181 -11.76 32.58 -16.36
C ILE A 181 -13.08 32.99 -15.66
N ARG A 182 -13.52 34.24 -15.92
CA ARG A 182 -14.67 34.84 -15.24
C ARG A 182 -15.93 33.97 -15.31
N SER A 183 -16.22 33.34 -16.46
CA SER A 183 -17.40 32.52 -16.68
C SER A 183 -17.45 31.22 -15.83
N LYS A 184 -16.30 30.70 -15.40
CA LYS A 184 -16.17 29.48 -14.58
C LYS A 184 -15.86 29.76 -13.11
N LYS A 185 -15.55 31.03 -12.79
CA LYS A 185 -15.04 31.37 -11.46
C LYS A 185 -16.09 31.20 -10.38
N LEU A 186 -17.36 31.56 -10.67
CA LEU A 186 -18.46 31.44 -9.70
C LEU A 186 -18.70 29.96 -9.35
N GLU A 187 -18.89 29.11 -10.35
CA GLU A 187 -19.11 27.66 -10.20
C GLU A 187 -18.01 27.03 -9.33
N ARG A 188 -16.74 27.33 -9.63
CA ARG A 188 -15.58 26.78 -8.92
C ARG A 188 -15.44 27.29 -7.49
N LEU A 189 -15.86 28.55 -7.23
CA LEU A 189 -15.88 29.08 -5.86
C LEU A 189 -17.03 28.47 -5.03
N GLU A 190 -18.14 28.12 -5.66
CA GLU A 190 -19.23 27.39 -5.00
C GLU A 190 -18.76 25.95 -4.63
N GLU A 191 -17.98 25.28 -5.49
CA GLU A 191 -17.32 24.02 -5.15
C GLU A 191 -16.32 24.14 -3.97
N VAL A 192 -15.59 25.27 -3.87
CA VAL A 192 -14.73 25.55 -2.71
C VAL A 192 -15.54 25.58 -1.42
N LEU A 193 -16.71 26.26 -1.44
CA LEU A 193 -17.55 26.32 -0.23
C LEU A 193 -18.08 24.93 0.16
N GLN A 194 -18.41 24.08 -0.81
CA GLN A 194 -18.80 22.71 -0.52
C GLN A 194 -17.64 21.89 0.12
N ASN A 195 -16.43 22.00 -0.41
CA ASN A 195 -15.25 21.32 0.17
C ASN A 195 -14.97 21.83 1.60
N ILE A 196 -15.23 23.11 1.87
CA ILE A 196 -15.09 23.70 3.22
C ILE A 196 -16.14 23.12 4.18
N GLU A 197 -17.37 22.91 3.72
CA GLU A 197 -18.41 22.28 4.54
C GLU A 197 -18.04 20.84 4.86
N ASP A 198 -17.52 20.08 3.86
CA ASP A 198 -17.04 18.73 4.06
C ASP A 198 -15.85 18.69 5.04
N TYR A 199 -14.91 19.64 4.95
CA TYR A 199 -13.81 19.79 5.91
C TYR A 199 -14.32 20.02 7.34
N PHE A 200 -15.26 20.97 7.55
CA PHE A 200 -15.80 21.26 8.89
C PHE A 200 -16.71 20.15 9.44
N TYR A 201 -17.24 19.31 8.58
CA TYR A 201 -17.97 18.11 9.00
C TYR A 201 -17.02 17.05 9.60
N ASN A 202 -15.83 16.92 9.02
CA ASN A 202 -14.86 15.90 9.41
C ASN A 202 -13.88 16.37 10.50
N HIS A 203 -13.66 17.68 10.63
CA HIS A 203 -12.59 18.26 11.45
C HIS A 203 -13.11 19.36 12.38
N ASN A 204 -12.50 19.48 13.55
CA ASN A 204 -12.89 20.44 14.57
C ASN A 204 -11.96 21.68 14.59
N LYS A 205 -12.21 22.61 15.53
CA LYS A 205 -11.42 23.85 15.68
C LYS A 205 -9.97 23.66 16.13
N GLU A 206 -9.63 22.46 16.61
CA GLU A 206 -8.28 22.12 17.07
C GLU A 206 -7.41 21.55 15.94
N SER A 207 -7.99 21.35 14.74
CA SER A 207 -7.29 20.84 13.57
C SER A 207 -6.26 21.86 13.06
N ASP A 208 -5.13 21.38 12.59
CA ASP A 208 -3.95 22.19 12.24
C ASP A 208 -4.23 23.28 11.18
N HIS A 209 -5.13 23.01 10.24
CA HIS A 209 -5.44 23.91 9.13
C HIS A 209 -6.80 24.63 9.28
N PHE A 210 -7.50 24.48 10.41
CA PHE A 210 -8.84 25.06 10.59
C PHE A 210 -8.89 26.58 10.32
N GLU A 211 -7.96 27.34 10.86
CA GLU A 211 -7.91 28.80 10.66
C GLU A 211 -7.65 29.17 9.21
N GLN A 212 -6.81 28.41 8.51
CA GLN A 212 -6.53 28.61 7.09
C GLN A 212 -7.78 28.36 6.23
N VAL A 213 -8.55 27.31 6.55
CA VAL A 213 -9.82 26.98 5.88
C VAL A 213 -10.85 28.09 6.14
N MET A 214 -10.93 28.63 7.37
CA MET A 214 -11.78 29.76 7.71
C MET A 214 -11.42 31.04 6.92
N GLU A 215 -10.13 31.28 6.74
CA GLU A 215 -9.66 32.41 5.92
C GLU A 215 -10.07 32.27 4.46
N ILE A 216 -9.91 31.05 3.87
CA ILE A 216 -10.34 30.73 2.51
C ILE A 216 -11.87 30.92 2.37
N LYS A 217 -12.65 30.44 3.35
CA LYS A 217 -14.12 30.63 3.38
C LYS A 217 -14.51 32.11 3.27
N ASN A 218 -13.87 32.97 4.07
CA ASN A 218 -14.15 34.38 4.07
C ASN A 218 -13.80 35.05 2.72
N LYS A 219 -12.63 34.70 2.14
CA LYS A 219 -12.19 35.21 0.84
C LYS A 219 -13.11 34.72 -0.30
N ALA A 220 -13.47 33.45 -0.34
CA ALA A 220 -14.36 32.86 -1.33
C ALA A 220 -15.76 33.50 -1.28
N THR A 221 -16.34 33.61 -0.07
CA THR A 221 -17.66 34.19 0.14
C THR A 221 -17.70 35.66 -0.29
N LYS A 222 -16.65 36.43 0.02
CA LYS A 222 -16.56 37.86 -0.41
C LYS A 222 -16.52 37.94 -1.95
N THR A 223 -15.69 37.13 -2.60
CA THR A 223 -15.57 37.12 -4.07
C THR A 223 -16.86 36.68 -4.77
N ILE A 224 -17.58 35.72 -4.23
CA ILE A 224 -18.89 35.29 -4.75
C ILE A 224 -19.90 36.44 -4.67
N LYS A 225 -19.96 37.16 -3.54
CA LYS A 225 -20.85 38.30 -3.39
C LYS A 225 -20.52 39.42 -4.40
N GLU A 226 -19.24 39.68 -4.65
CA GLU A 226 -18.80 40.68 -5.64
C GLU A 226 -19.20 40.25 -7.06
N ILE A 227 -19.01 38.98 -7.43
CA ILE A 227 -19.40 38.48 -8.76
C ILE A 227 -20.92 38.59 -8.96
N LYS A 228 -21.73 38.14 -7.99
CA LYS A 228 -23.21 38.16 -8.07
C LYS A 228 -23.78 39.59 -8.08
N ARG A 229 -23.03 40.60 -7.59
CA ARG A 229 -23.44 42.03 -7.59
C ARG A 229 -23.21 42.69 -8.95
N ILE A 230 -22.30 42.14 -9.78
CA ILE A 230 -21.88 42.71 -11.07
C ILE A 230 -22.57 41.96 -12.24
N SER A 231 -23.19 40.83 -11.97
CA SER A 231 -23.99 40.02 -12.93
C SER A 231 -25.43 40.46 -12.89
#